data_a1c33fc1af5f9df89cb932a69a453f8a
#
_entry.id   a1c33fc1af5f9df89cb932a69a453f8a
#
_cell.length_a   1.000
_cell.length_b   1.000
_cell.length_c   1.000
_cell.angle_alpha   90.00
_cell.angle_beta   90.00
_cell.angle_gamma   90.00
#
_symmetry.space_group_name_H-M   'P 1'
#
loop_
_entity.id
_entity.type
_entity.pdbx_description
1 polymer ?
#
loop_
_entity_poly.entity_id
_entity_poly.type
_entity_poly.pdbx_seq_one_letter_code
_entity_poly.pdbx_strand_id
1 'polypeptide(L)'
;MDFLRAEGAKIADKKSERRLTAGIIDSYIHATGQVGVLVEARSETDFVAKNKDFGSFVHYVAMHIAALDPQSVEELLGQQYIKNPSVTIGDYLKEVIQKFGENIEIARFSRYSSN
;
A
#
# COMPACT_ATOMS: atom_id res chain seq x y z
N MET A 1 17.92 6.18 6.15
CA MET A 1 17.78 5.78 6.14
C MET A 1 17.48 5.27 6.33
N ASP A 2 17.42 4.97 6.43
CA ASP A 2 17.10 4.46 6.38
C ASP A 2 16.82 3.85 7.05
N PHE A 3 16.57 3.51 7.59
CA PHE A 3 16.25 2.88 7.96
C PHE A 3 15.73 2.29 8.19
N LEU A 4 15.37 2.25 8.59
CA LEU A 4 14.97 1.61 8.64
C LEU A 4 14.84 1.14 8.15
N ARG A 5 14.93 1.33 8.03
CA ARG A 5 15.13 0.58 7.41
C ARG A 5 15.95 -0.04 7.70
N ALA A 6 16.06 -0.16 8.85
CA ALA A 6 17.03 -1.02 8.71
C ALA A 6 16.96 -2.23 9.47
N GLU A 7 16.36 -2.58 10.34
CA GLU A 7 16.46 -3.69 10.81
C GLU A 7 15.55 -4.72 10.51
N GLY A 8 14.54 -4.84 10.83
CA GLY A 8 13.76 -5.72 10.11
C GLY A 8 14.23 -5.72 8.69
N ALA A 9 15.09 -4.84 8.43
CA ALA A 9 15.64 -4.62 7.12
C ALA A 9 16.40 -5.81 6.59
N LYS A 10 17.01 -6.58 7.46
CA LYS A 10 17.81 -7.70 6.96
C LYS A 10 16.98 -8.82 6.39
N ILE A 11 15.84 -9.10 7.00
CA ILE A 11 14.94 -10.10 6.44
C ILE A 11 14.31 -9.56 5.19
N ALA A 12 13.97 -8.28 5.20
CA ALA A 12 13.41 -7.67 4.02
C ALA A 12 14.38 -7.66 2.85
N ASP A 13 15.68 -7.61 3.13
CA ASP A 13 16.67 -7.58 2.07
C ASP A 13 16.62 -8.79 1.17
N LYS A 14 16.35 -9.96 1.72
CA LYS A 14 16.25 -11.14 0.88
C LYS A 14 15.11 -11.04 -0.10
N LYS A 15 13.98 -10.52 0.36
CA LYS A 15 12.88 -10.32 -0.55
C LYS A 15 13.12 -9.15 -1.47
N SER A 16 13.82 -8.13 -1.00
CA SER A 16 14.04 -6.96 -1.83
C SER A 16 14.97 -7.24 -3.00
N GLU A 17 15.68 -8.36 -2.98
CA GLU A 17 16.43 -8.78 -4.15
C GLU A 17 15.51 -9.20 -5.29
N ARG A 18 14.27 -9.55 -5.00
CA ARG A 18 13.29 -9.82 -6.03
C ARG A 18 12.81 -8.49 -6.57
N ARG A 19 12.90 -8.34 -7.85
CA ARG A 19 12.53 -7.07 -8.45
C ARG A 19 11.04 -6.89 -8.46
N LEU A 20 10.62 -5.71 -8.05
CA LEU A 20 9.22 -5.31 -8.12
C LEU A 20 9.02 -4.62 -9.46
N THR A 21 8.90 -5.42 -10.52
CA THR A 21 8.86 -4.89 -11.87
C THR A 21 7.45 -4.65 -12.38
N ALA A 22 6.45 -5.10 -11.65
CA ALA A 22 5.06 -4.93 -12.02
C ALA A 22 4.37 -4.07 -10.97
N GLY A 23 3.16 -3.63 -11.27
CA GLY A 23 2.39 -2.87 -10.30
C GLY A 23 1.19 -2.23 -10.94
N ILE A 24 0.39 -1.57 -10.11
CA ILE A 24 -0.75 -0.81 -10.58
C ILE A 24 -0.82 0.51 -9.83
N ILE A 25 -1.52 1.46 -10.44
CA ILE A 25 -1.89 2.70 -9.80
C ILE A 25 -3.41 2.72 -9.74
N ASP A 26 -3.95 2.99 -8.57
CA ASP A 26 -5.38 3.13 -8.42
C ASP A 26 -5.68 4.48 -7.79
N SER A 27 -6.93 4.89 -7.89
CA SER A 27 -7.35 6.19 -7.41
C SER A 27 -8.61 6.05 -6.59
N TYR A 28 -8.85 7.05 -5.76
CA TYR A 28 -10.10 7.18 -5.04
C TYR A 28 -10.45 8.66 -4.98
N ILE A 29 -11.64 8.98 -5.44
CA ILE A 29 -12.17 10.34 -5.34
C ILE A 29 -13.37 10.26 -4.40
N HIS A 30 -13.30 11.01 -3.31
CA HIS A 30 -14.40 11.03 -2.36
C HIS A 30 -15.65 11.58 -3.04
N ALA A 31 -16.84 11.13 -2.58
CA ALA A 31 -18.09 11.41 -3.26
C ALA A 31 -18.33 12.89 -3.55
N THR A 32 -17.85 13.78 -2.68
CA THR A 32 -18.02 15.22 -2.87
C THR A 32 -17.05 15.80 -3.88
N GLY A 33 -16.04 15.03 -4.30
CA GLY A 33 -15.02 15.52 -5.22
C GLY A 33 -13.99 16.41 -4.57
N GLN A 34 -13.97 16.51 -3.26
CA GLN A 34 -13.07 17.41 -2.55
C GLN A 34 -11.77 16.76 -2.09
N VAL A 35 -11.69 15.43 -2.10
CA VAL A 35 -10.49 14.70 -1.73
C VAL A 35 -10.22 13.67 -2.81
N GLY A 36 -8.99 13.62 -3.27
CA GLY A 36 -8.59 12.63 -4.27
C GLY A 36 -7.25 12.02 -3.91
N VAL A 37 -7.10 10.74 -4.21
CA VAL A 37 -5.91 9.96 -3.87
C VAL A 37 -5.47 9.15 -5.08
N LEU A 38 -4.15 9.09 -5.29
CA LEU A 38 -3.53 8.14 -6.20
C LEU A 38 -2.57 7.30 -5.38
N VAL A 39 -2.59 5.99 -5.59
CA VAL A 39 -1.70 5.06 -4.89
C VAL A 39 -1.03 4.17 -5.91
N GLU A 40 0.28 4.02 -5.78
CA GLU A 40 1.04 3.06 -6.58
C GLU A 40 1.46 1.90 -5.69
N ALA A 41 1.06 0.69 -6.07
CA ALA A 41 1.49 -0.53 -5.40
C ALA A 41 2.21 -1.40 -6.41
N ARG A 42 3.26 -2.08 -5.96
CA ARG A 42 4.12 -2.86 -6.85
C ARG A 42 4.16 -4.30 -6.40
N SER A 43 4.33 -5.18 -7.38
CA SER A 43 4.45 -6.62 -7.15
C SER A 43 5.58 -7.17 -8.02
N GLU A 44 5.88 -8.46 -7.84
CA GLU A 44 6.96 -9.08 -8.62
C GLU A 44 6.53 -9.38 -10.04
N THR A 45 5.27 -9.78 -10.25
CA THR A 45 4.80 -10.20 -11.56
C THR A 45 3.54 -9.47 -11.96
N ASP A 46 3.33 -9.37 -13.28
CA ASP A 46 2.07 -8.86 -13.81
C ASP A 46 0.88 -9.74 -13.43
N PHE A 47 1.13 -11.01 -13.19
CA PHE A 47 0.07 -11.92 -12.80
C PHE A 47 -0.61 -11.44 -11.52
N VAL A 48 0.17 -11.05 -10.51
CA VAL A 48 -0.39 -10.49 -9.27
C VAL A 48 -0.93 -9.09 -9.53
N ALA A 49 -0.20 -8.27 -10.28
CA ALA A 49 -0.64 -6.89 -10.53
C ALA A 49 -2.03 -6.83 -11.16
N LYS A 50 -2.37 -7.83 -11.98
CA LYS A 50 -3.66 -7.86 -12.66
C LYS A 50 -4.72 -8.64 -11.88
N ASN A 51 -4.35 -9.20 -10.73
CA ASN A 51 -5.29 -9.99 -9.93
C ASN A 51 -6.33 -9.06 -9.29
N LYS A 52 -7.58 -9.51 -9.31
CA LYS A 52 -8.69 -8.72 -8.80
C LYS A 52 -8.55 -8.42 -7.32
N ASP A 53 -8.08 -9.39 -6.54
CA ASP A 53 -7.94 -9.19 -5.10
C ASP A 53 -6.82 -8.22 -4.77
N PHE A 54 -5.75 -8.23 -5.57
CA PHE A 54 -4.69 -7.24 -5.42
C PHE A 54 -5.23 -5.84 -5.71
N GLY A 55 -6.01 -5.71 -6.77
CA GLY A 55 -6.64 -4.44 -7.11
C GLY A 55 -7.54 -3.94 -5.99
N SER A 56 -8.31 -4.84 -5.37
CA SER A 56 -9.16 -4.46 -4.24
C SER A 56 -8.34 -3.95 -3.07
N PHE A 57 -7.21 -4.61 -2.79
CA PHE A 57 -6.31 -4.15 -1.73
C PHE A 57 -5.85 -2.71 -1.99
N VAL A 58 -5.39 -2.44 -3.21
CA VAL A 58 -4.89 -1.11 -3.54
C VAL A 58 -6.00 -0.07 -3.43
N HIS A 59 -7.19 -0.43 -3.87
CA HIS A 59 -8.34 0.47 -3.79
C HIS A 59 -8.70 0.81 -2.35
N TYR A 60 -8.74 -0.18 -1.47
CA TYR A 60 -9.06 0.05 -0.07
C TYR A 60 -7.97 0.88 0.61
N VAL A 61 -6.71 0.69 0.23
CA VAL A 61 -5.65 1.53 0.75
C VAL A 61 -5.85 2.99 0.33
N ALA A 62 -6.27 3.21 -0.92
CA ALA A 62 -6.56 4.57 -1.39
C ALA A 62 -7.68 5.20 -0.58
N MET A 63 -8.74 4.45 -0.28
CA MET A 63 -9.83 4.95 0.55
C MET A 63 -9.34 5.31 1.94
N HIS A 64 -8.48 4.48 2.51
CA HIS A 64 -7.93 4.73 3.84
C HIS A 64 -7.09 6.02 3.85
N ILE A 65 -6.27 6.22 2.82
CA ILE A 65 -5.46 7.42 2.72
C ILE A 65 -6.34 8.66 2.64
N ALA A 66 -7.43 8.58 1.89
CA ALA A 66 -8.35 9.71 1.79
C ALA A 66 -8.92 10.08 3.16
N ALA A 67 -9.19 9.08 3.99
CA ALA A 67 -9.84 9.30 5.28
C ALA A 67 -8.86 9.77 6.35
N LEU A 68 -7.63 9.24 6.38
CA LEU A 68 -6.73 9.45 7.51
C LEU A 68 -5.54 10.35 7.22
N ASP A 69 -5.32 10.69 5.96
CA ASP A 69 -4.27 11.65 5.56
C ASP A 69 -2.89 11.32 6.14
N PRO A 70 -2.38 10.10 5.91
CA PRO A 70 -1.02 9.80 6.36
C PRO A 70 -0.02 10.65 5.58
N GLN A 71 1.09 11.01 6.23
CA GLN A 71 2.07 11.91 5.64
C GLN A 71 3.20 11.18 4.94
N SER A 72 3.28 9.87 5.08
CA SER A 72 4.32 9.05 4.47
C SER A 72 3.82 7.62 4.38
N VAL A 73 4.52 6.81 3.59
CA VAL A 73 4.22 5.38 3.53
C VAL A 73 4.44 4.75 4.90
N GLU A 74 5.49 5.16 5.58
CA GLU A 74 5.78 4.64 6.90
C GLU A 74 4.65 4.90 7.88
N GLU A 75 4.14 6.13 7.89
CA GLU A 75 3.00 6.46 8.75
C GLU A 75 1.77 5.68 8.35
N LEU A 76 1.52 5.56 7.05
CA LEU A 76 0.39 4.80 6.53
C LEU A 76 0.39 3.38 7.06
N LEU A 77 1.54 2.71 7.00
CA LEU A 77 1.61 1.31 7.41
C LEU A 77 1.35 1.13 8.90
N GLY A 78 1.59 2.14 9.70
CA GLY A 78 1.33 2.08 11.13
C GLY A 78 -0.07 2.46 11.54
N GLN A 79 -0.89 2.97 10.62
CA GLN A 79 -2.25 3.40 10.96
C GLN A 79 -3.19 2.21 11.03
N GLN A 80 -4.14 2.27 11.96
CA GLN A 80 -5.17 1.25 12.05
C GLN A 80 -6.09 1.37 10.84
N TYR A 81 -6.37 0.23 10.21
CA TYR A 81 -7.16 0.19 8.99
C TYR A 81 -8.61 0.59 9.30
N ILE A 82 -9.13 1.55 8.56
CA ILE A 82 -10.47 2.10 8.87
C ILE A 82 -11.58 1.06 8.76
N LYS A 83 -11.41 0.06 7.87
CA LYS A 83 -12.44 -0.97 7.71
C LYS A 83 -12.29 -2.11 8.71
N ASN A 84 -11.15 -2.22 9.37
CA ASN A 84 -10.92 -3.23 10.38
C ASN A 84 -9.86 -2.73 11.35
N PRO A 85 -10.26 -1.94 12.37
CA PRO A 85 -9.28 -1.30 13.26
C PRO A 85 -8.46 -2.27 14.11
N SER A 86 -8.76 -3.55 14.09
CA SER A 86 -7.96 -4.51 14.83
C SER A 86 -6.63 -4.82 14.14
N VAL A 87 -6.44 -4.37 12.91
CA VAL A 87 -5.19 -4.55 12.17
C VAL A 87 -4.72 -3.21 11.65
N THR A 88 -3.41 -3.11 11.39
CA THR A 88 -2.86 -1.93 10.72
C THR A 88 -2.82 -2.17 9.22
N ILE A 89 -2.57 -1.10 8.47
CA ILE A 89 -2.35 -1.25 7.03
C ILE A 89 -1.16 -2.16 6.78
N GLY A 90 -0.12 -2.07 7.61
CA GLY A 90 1.03 -2.97 7.49
C GLY A 90 0.66 -4.43 7.67
N ASP A 91 -0.25 -4.72 8.62
CA ASP A 91 -0.75 -6.08 8.81
C ASP A 91 -1.52 -6.56 7.59
N TYR A 92 -2.35 -5.69 7.03
CA TYR A 92 -3.11 -6.01 5.83
C TYR A 92 -2.18 -6.31 4.67
N LEU A 93 -1.13 -5.49 4.51
CA LEU A 93 -0.13 -5.73 3.48
C LEU A 93 0.54 -7.09 3.65
N LYS A 94 0.88 -7.46 4.89
CA LYS A 94 1.48 -8.76 5.15
C LYS A 94 0.57 -9.91 4.76
N GLU A 95 -0.74 -9.77 5.03
CA GLU A 95 -1.70 -10.78 4.62
C GLU A 95 -1.72 -10.95 3.11
N VAL A 96 -1.67 -9.83 2.39
CA VAL A 96 -1.70 -9.87 0.93
C VAL A 96 -0.42 -10.50 0.40
N ILE A 97 0.72 -10.17 0.99
CA ILE A 97 2.00 -10.79 0.62
C ILE A 97 1.93 -12.30 0.81
N GLN A 98 1.38 -12.75 1.94
CA GLN A 98 1.28 -14.17 2.20
C GLN A 98 0.31 -14.85 1.23
N LYS A 99 -0.77 -14.17 0.91
CA LYS A 99 -1.76 -14.74 0.00
C LYS A 99 -1.19 -15.01 -1.37
N PHE A 100 -0.40 -14.09 -1.89
CA PHE A 100 0.14 -14.23 -3.25
C PHE A 100 1.52 -14.86 -3.30
N GLY A 101 2.21 -14.92 -2.16
CA GLY A 101 3.55 -15.48 -2.14
C GLY A 101 4.58 -14.64 -2.86
N GLU A 102 4.30 -13.36 -3.07
CA GLU A 102 5.21 -12.43 -3.74
C GLU A 102 5.48 -11.25 -2.84
N ASN A 103 6.64 -10.64 -3.04
CA ASN A 103 6.92 -9.38 -2.39
C ASN A 103 6.03 -8.30 -3.00
N ILE A 104 5.44 -7.48 -2.15
CA ILE A 104 4.52 -6.42 -2.56
C ILE A 104 4.85 -5.20 -1.71
N GLU A 105 4.80 -4.03 -2.31
CA GLU A 105 5.00 -2.81 -1.54
C GLU A 105 4.04 -1.73 -2.00
N ILE A 106 3.70 -0.84 -1.08
CA ILE A 106 3.04 0.41 -1.41
C ILE A 106 4.18 1.39 -1.69
N ALA A 107 4.38 1.71 -2.97
CA ALA A 107 5.57 2.46 -3.37
C ALA A 107 5.44 3.94 -3.05
N ARG A 108 4.27 4.51 -3.31
CA ARG A 108 4.03 5.93 -3.07
C ARG A 108 2.56 6.23 -3.23
N PHE A 109 2.17 7.40 -2.73
CA PHE A 109 0.81 7.90 -2.94
C PHE A 109 0.81 9.41 -2.93
N SER A 110 -0.26 9.98 -3.46
CA SER A 110 -0.52 11.41 -3.40
C SER A 110 -1.95 11.63 -2.94
N ARG A 111 -2.16 12.63 -2.13
CA ARG A 111 -3.48 12.99 -1.66
C ARG A 111 -3.67 14.48 -1.84
N TYR A 112 -4.78 14.84 -2.43
CA TYR A 112 -5.15 16.23 -2.63
C TYR A 112 -6.47 16.49 -1.94
N SER A 113 -6.57 17.65 -1.31
CA SER A 113 -7.80 18.10 -0.69
C SER A 113 -8.02 19.55 -1.09
N SER A 114 -9.23 19.86 -1.49
CA SER A 114 -9.58 21.22 -1.88
C SER A 114 -10.14 22.03 -0.71
N ASN A 115 -10.17 21.43 0.47
CA ASN A 115 -10.68 22.12 1.66
C ASN A 115 -9.68 23.09 2.27
#